data_1e6413e80844e76ad1fd4effaea359be
#
_entry.id   1e6413e80844e76ad1fd4effaea359be
#
_cell.length_a   1.000
_cell.length_b   1.000
_cell.length_c   1.000
_cell.angle_alpha   90.00
_cell.angle_beta   90.00
_cell.angle_gamma   90.00
#
_symmetry.space_group_name_H-M   'P 1'
#
loop_
_entity.id
_entity.type
_entity.pdbx_description
1 polymer ?
#
loop_
_entity_poly.entity_id
_entity_poly.type
_entity_poly.pdbx_seq_one_letter_code
_entity_poly.pdbx_strand_id
1 'polypeptide(L)'
;KLNTNNYKYKELIKWYRKPANYHFKKNLNDQIPKIKKHISGNHTLYIGLSEFKKKFESSKHLSFIAIDEIGSSDNVTESKRLPFEDNSHDVIVIIHALDYTENPYELVREIDRIATDDASVSLVGFNKFSLWGLVKPLMNKEVSPWFLNFHSLYNIREWFKVLGYDSSYRDTSAFIPIVPKSMSRYISKISILQKIFASNFGGLYFLVFDKKMIPLTPIKLKFTEKYMISSFPKSSLNRVK
;
A
#
# COMPACT_ATOMS: atom_id res chain seq x y z
N LYS A 1 27.89 0.44 8.40
CA LYS A 1 27.03 1.24 7.47
C LYS A 1 25.74 1.51 8.23
N LEU A 2 25.45 2.79 8.55
CA LEU A 2 24.15 3.19 9.09
C LEU A 2 23.08 2.67 8.12
N ASN A 3 22.07 1.99 8.66
CA ASN A 3 20.96 1.48 7.86
C ASN A 3 20.30 2.67 7.15
N THR A 4 20.36 2.70 5.84
CA THR A 4 19.87 3.79 5.00
C THR A 4 18.40 4.10 5.28
N ASN A 5 17.60 3.08 5.60
CA ASN A 5 16.19 3.22 5.91
C ASN A 5 15.96 3.96 7.23
N ASN A 6 16.77 3.68 8.26
CA ASN A 6 16.71 4.36 9.56
C ASN A 6 17.04 5.85 9.42
N TYR A 7 18.05 6.21 8.62
CA TYR A 7 18.36 7.61 8.33
C TYR A 7 17.17 8.31 7.66
N LYS A 8 16.62 7.72 6.60
CA LYS A 8 15.47 8.27 5.87
C LYS A 8 14.25 8.47 6.78
N TYR A 9 13.96 7.49 7.62
CA TYR A 9 12.89 7.55 8.62
C TYR A 9 13.05 8.71 9.60
N LYS A 10 14.23 8.83 10.24
CA LYS A 10 14.52 9.89 11.21
C LYS A 10 14.44 11.29 10.58
N GLU A 11 14.95 11.44 9.37
CA GLU A 11 14.88 12.72 8.66
C GLU A 11 13.44 13.08 8.26
N LEU A 12 12.61 12.09 7.91
CA LEU A 12 11.19 12.35 7.61
C LEU A 12 10.42 12.76 8.86
N ILE A 13 10.66 12.15 10.02
CA ILE A 13 10.09 12.59 11.31
C ILE A 13 10.49 14.04 11.61
N LYS A 14 11.79 14.37 11.50
CA LYS A 14 12.27 15.74 11.69
C LYS A 14 11.59 16.72 10.74
N TRP A 15 11.37 16.30 9.49
CA TRP A 15 10.68 17.11 8.50
C TRP A 15 9.23 17.42 8.91
N TYR A 16 8.46 16.44 9.38
CA TYR A 16 7.08 16.66 9.85
C TYR A 16 7.02 17.53 11.12
N ARG A 17 8.08 17.57 11.93
CA ARG A 17 8.18 18.39 13.15
C ARG A 17 8.52 19.85 12.88
N LYS A 18 9.03 20.19 11.70
CA LYS A 18 9.34 21.59 11.36
C LYS A 18 8.06 22.43 11.31
N PRO A 19 8.03 23.62 11.98
CA PRO A 19 6.85 24.50 11.94
C PRO A 19 6.42 24.89 10.53
N ALA A 20 7.37 25.08 9.61
CA ALA A 20 7.08 25.37 8.19
C ALA A 20 6.26 24.27 7.50
N ASN A 21 6.30 23.05 8.01
CA ASN A 21 5.65 21.88 7.43
C ASN A 21 4.34 21.50 8.15
N TYR A 22 3.88 22.37 9.06
CA TYR A 22 2.69 22.12 9.87
C TYR A 22 1.46 21.77 9.04
N HIS A 23 1.29 22.40 7.87
CA HIS A 23 0.12 22.10 7.04
C HIS A 23 0.12 20.68 6.45
N PHE A 24 1.28 20.05 6.24
CA PHE A 24 1.35 18.67 5.77
C PHE A 24 0.94 17.72 6.88
N LYS A 25 1.42 17.99 8.09
CA LYS A 25 1.00 17.26 9.28
C LYS A 25 -0.50 17.42 9.53
N LYS A 26 -1.04 18.63 9.38
CA LYS A 26 -2.47 18.90 9.49
C LYS A 26 -3.25 18.14 8.42
N ASN A 27 -2.86 18.21 7.15
CA ASN A 27 -3.49 17.48 6.06
C ASN A 27 -3.55 15.96 6.34
N LEU A 28 -2.45 15.37 6.81
CA LEU A 28 -2.43 13.98 7.18
C LEU A 28 -3.41 13.69 8.34
N ASN A 29 -3.39 14.52 9.38
CA ASN A 29 -4.31 14.39 10.51
C ASN A 29 -5.79 14.51 10.10
N ASP A 30 -6.12 15.37 9.14
CA ASP A 30 -7.49 15.58 8.65
C ASP A 30 -7.95 14.40 7.76
N GLN A 31 -7.03 13.66 7.14
CA GLN A 31 -7.34 12.50 6.32
C GLN A 31 -7.46 11.20 7.12
N ILE A 32 -6.75 11.05 8.24
CA ILE A 32 -6.80 9.84 9.07
C ILE A 32 -8.23 9.45 9.47
N PRO A 33 -9.13 10.36 9.92
CA PRO A 33 -10.50 10.00 10.24
C PRO A 33 -11.30 9.47 9.05
N LYS A 34 -10.99 9.92 7.83
CA LYS A 34 -11.65 9.43 6.61
C LYS A 34 -11.18 8.00 6.31
N ILE A 35 -9.89 7.74 6.38
CA ILE A 35 -9.30 6.40 6.24
C ILE A 35 -9.93 5.44 7.25
N LYS A 36 -10.03 5.85 8.52
CA LYS A 36 -10.58 5.01 9.59
C LYS A 36 -12.02 4.58 9.37
N LYS A 37 -12.80 5.28 8.56
CA LYS A 37 -14.16 4.86 8.18
C LYS A 37 -14.18 3.67 7.22
N HIS A 38 -13.09 3.44 6.51
CA HIS A 38 -12.95 2.38 5.53
C HIS A 38 -12.16 1.17 6.05
N ILE A 39 -11.65 1.24 7.28
CA ILE A 39 -10.92 0.13 7.92
C ILE A 39 -11.65 -0.25 9.20
N SER A 40 -11.88 -1.54 9.40
CA SER A 40 -12.53 -2.08 10.60
C SER A 40 -11.91 -3.42 10.95
N GLY A 41 -11.46 -3.56 12.19
CA GLY A 41 -10.88 -4.80 12.66
C GLY A 41 -10.42 -4.73 14.12
N ASN A 42 -9.94 -5.86 14.62
CA ASN A 42 -9.50 -6.04 16.00
C ASN A 42 -7.98 -6.02 16.14
N HIS A 43 -7.26 -6.60 15.17
CA HIS A 43 -5.80 -6.75 15.17
C HIS A 43 -5.17 -5.80 14.17
N THR A 44 -4.83 -4.60 14.62
CA THR A 44 -4.26 -3.58 13.75
C THR A 44 -2.73 -3.60 13.84
N LEU A 45 -2.06 -3.71 12.69
CA LEU A 45 -0.63 -3.44 12.57
C LEU A 45 -0.42 -2.03 12.01
N TYR A 46 0.37 -1.24 12.73
CA TYR A 46 0.80 0.07 12.27
C TYR A 46 2.27 0.04 11.87
N ILE A 47 2.56 0.40 10.61
CA ILE A 47 3.93 0.47 10.06
C ILE A 47 4.22 1.90 9.61
N GLY A 48 5.23 2.55 10.16
CA GLY A 48 5.64 3.88 9.70
C GLY A 48 5.94 4.88 10.80
N LEU A 49 5.65 6.14 10.56
CA LEU A 49 6.05 7.24 11.42
C LEU A 49 5.36 7.18 12.80
N SER A 50 6.15 7.00 13.86
CA SER A 50 5.68 6.87 15.25
C SER A 50 4.78 8.04 15.71
N GLU A 51 4.96 9.21 15.10
CA GLU A 51 4.21 10.43 15.45
C GLU A 51 2.69 10.32 15.21
N PHE A 52 2.26 9.47 14.27
CA PHE A 52 0.84 9.28 13.95
C PHE A 52 0.23 8.03 14.59
N LYS A 53 1.03 7.17 15.24
CA LYS A 53 0.59 5.94 15.91
C LYS A 53 -0.61 6.14 16.83
N LYS A 54 -0.54 7.17 17.71
CA LYS A 54 -1.61 7.51 18.67
C LYS A 54 -2.99 7.68 18.05
N LYS A 55 -3.06 8.02 16.77
CA LYS A 55 -4.34 8.20 16.06
C LYS A 55 -5.05 6.86 15.80
N PHE A 56 -4.35 5.75 15.90
CA PHE A 56 -4.87 4.39 15.65
C PHE A 56 -5.02 3.55 16.92
N GLU A 57 -4.70 4.10 18.10
CA GLU A 57 -4.78 3.41 19.41
C GLU A 57 -6.19 3.01 19.83
N SER A 58 -7.23 3.36 19.08
CA SER A 58 -8.61 2.92 19.33
C SER A 58 -8.89 1.46 18.96
N SER A 59 -7.97 0.76 18.32
CA SER A 59 -8.06 -0.67 18.00
C SER A 59 -7.84 -1.50 19.25
N LYS A 60 -8.54 -2.64 19.38
CA LYS A 60 -8.43 -3.52 20.58
C LYS A 60 -7.03 -4.06 20.78
N HIS A 61 -6.38 -4.45 19.68
CA HIS A 61 -5.02 -4.96 19.66
C HIS A 61 -4.21 -4.19 18.63
N LEU A 62 -3.37 -3.27 19.09
CA LEU A 62 -2.50 -2.49 18.22
C LEU A 62 -1.06 -2.98 18.31
N SER A 63 -0.58 -3.59 17.24
CA SER A 63 0.85 -3.88 17.04
C SER A 63 1.51 -2.71 16.32
N PHE A 64 2.71 -2.35 16.70
CA PHE A 64 3.47 -1.26 16.09
C PHE A 64 4.86 -1.74 15.67
N ILE A 65 5.22 -1.43 14.43
CA ILE A 65 6.60 -1.53 13.97
C ILE A 65 7.04 -0.18 13.39
N ALA A 66 8.09 0.39 13.98
CA ALA A 66 8.94 1.31 13.25
C ALA A 66 9.90 0.47 12.40
N ILE A 67 10.10 0.83 11.13
CA ILE A 67 11.06 0.11 10.27
C ILE A 67 12.51 0.20 10.80
N ASP A 68 12.81 1.10 11.71
CA ASP A 68 14.03 1.13 12.51
C ASP A 68 14.33 -0.21 13.18
N GLU A 69 13.28 -0.87 13.68
CA GLU A 69 13.39 -2.11 14.42
C GLU A 69 13.58 -3.31 13.50
N ILE A 70 13.13 -3.21 12.25
CA ILE A 70 13.36 -4.25 11.22
C ILE A 70 14.82 -4.30 10.78
N GLY A 71 15.57 -3.23 10.98
CA GLY A 71 16.97 -3.11 10.53
C GLY A 71 18.00 -2.97 11.63
N SER A 72 17.63 -2.99 12.90
CA SER A 72 18.56 -2.73 14.03
C SER A 72 19.07 -3.99 14.73
N SER A 73 18.55 -5.17 14.46
CA SER A 73 19.17 -6.39 14.92
C SER A 73 20.19 -6.87 13.89
N ASP A 74 21.45 -7.02 14.32
CA ASP A 74 22.56 -7.53 13.50
C ASP A 74 22.31 -8.92 12.87
N ASN A 75 21.19 -9.56 13.22
CA ASN A 75 20.73 -10.85 12.73
C ASN A 75 19.67 -10.80 11.63
N VAL A 76 19.23 -9.61 11.18
CA VAL A 76 18.18 -9.45 10.13
C VAL A 76 18.79 -9.28 8.73
N THR A 77 20.06 -9.59 8.55
CA THR A 77 20.76 -9.51 7.24
C THR A 77 20.17 -10.46 6.20
N GLU A 78 19.37 -11.45 6.59
CA GLU A 78 18.77 -12.42 5.65
C GLU A 78 17.23 -12.46 5.70
N SER A 79 16.58 -11.87 6.70
CA SER A 79 15.12 -11.95 6.84
C SER A 79 14.50 -10.56 6.68
N LYS A 80 14.13 -10.23 5.46
CA LYS A 80 13.23 -9.11 5.14
C LYS A 80 11.79 -9.39 5.63
N ARG A 81 11.64 -10.35 6.51
CA ARG A 81 10.38 -10.88 7.01
C ARG A 81 9.94 -10.12 8.26
N LEU A 82 8.68 -9.69 8.27
CA LEU A 82 8.07 -9.08 9.45
C LEU A 82 7.92 -10.12 10.56
N PRO A 83 8.15 -9.76 11.85
CA PRO A 83 8.14 -10.70 12.98
C PRO A 83 6.70 -11.07 13.43
N PHE A 84 5.83 -11.35 12.48
CA PHE A 84 4.45 -11.75 12.70
C PHE A 84 4.12 -13.04 11.98
N GLU A 85 3.15 -13.77 12.50
CA GLU A 85 2.62 -14.98 11.88
C GLU A 85 1.83 -14.64 10.61
N ASP A 86 1.67 -15.64 9.75
CA ASP A 86 0.83 -15.56 8.58
C ASP A 86 -0.65 -15.36 9.02
N ASN A 87 -1.43 -14.57 8.26
CA ASN A 87 -2.86 -14.34 8.54
C ASN A 87 -3.17 -13.86 9.98
N SER A 88 -2.34 -12.95 10.51
CA SER A 88 -2.42 -12.50 11.91
C SER A 88 -3.05 -11.13 12.12
N HIS A 89 -3.21 -10.34 11.05
CA HIS A 89 -3.72 -8.97 11.14
C HIS A 89 -4.85 -8.71 10.14
N ASP A 90 -5.97 -8.18 10.65
CA ASP A 90 -7.15 -7.80 9.86
C ASP A 90 -7.12 -6.33 9.39
N VAL A 91 -6.30 -5.48 10.03
CA VAL A 91 -6.06 -4.10 9.60
C VAL A 91 -4.57 -3.80 9.58
N ILE A 92 -4.08 -3.29 8.45
CA ILE A 92 -2.68 -2.85 8.33
C ILE A 92 -2.64 -1.40 7.87
N VAL A 93 -1.99 -0.55 8.65
CA VAL A 93 -1.85 0.88 8.36
C VAL A 93 -0.40 1.21 8.07
N ILE A 94 -0.14 1.76 6.90
CA ILE A 94 1.20 2.04 6.39
C ILE A 94 1.33 3.54 6.12
N ILE A 95 2.14 4.24 6.91
CA ILE A 95 2.37 5.68 6.72
C ILE A 95 3.83 5.91 6.32
N HIS A 96 4.04 6.26 5.05
CA HIS A 96 5.32 6.53 4.41
C HIS A 96 6.33 5.36 4.41
N ALA A 97 5.96 4.18 4.90
CA ALA A 97 6.91 3.07 4.97
C ALA A 97 7.41 2.63 3.59
N LEU A 98 6.56 2.67 2.57
CA LEU A 98 6.98 2.39 1.19
C LEU A 98 7.95 3.44 0.64
N ASP A 99 7.85 4.70 1.09
CA ASP A 99 8.64 5.79 0.55
C ASP A 99 10.11 5.74 0.99
N TYR A 100 10.40 5.21 2.18
CA TYR A 100 11.77 5.14 2.68
C TYR A 100 12.40 3.74 2.60
N THR A 101 11.61 2.68 2.35
CA THR A 101 12.16 1.33 2.16
C THR A 101 12.89 1.21 0.82
N GLU A 102 13.91 0.36 0.78
CA GLU A 102 14.65 0.08 -0.46
C GLU A 102 13.88 -0.83 -1.41
N ASN A 103 13.15 -1.80 -0.84
CA ASN A 103 12.38 -2.79 -1.58
C ASN A 103 10.89 -2.72 -1.24
N PRO A 104 10.14 -1.75 -1.77
CA PRO A 104 8.73 -1.55 -1.43
C PRO A 104 7.85 -2.73 -1.83
N TYR A 105 8.16 -3.42 -2.92
CA TYR A 105 7.41 -4.59 -3.37
C TYR A 105 7.56 -5.78 -2.41
N GLU A 106 8.74 -6.00 -1.86
CA GLU A 106 8.95 -7.05 -0.85
C GLU A 106 8.16 -6.75 0.43
N LEU A 107 8.13 -5.47 0.85
CA LEU A 107 7.30 -5.07 1.99
C LEU A 107 5.81 -5.33 1.72
N VAL A 108 5.31 -5.04 0.51
CA VAL A 108 3.92 -5.32 0.14
C VAL A 108 3.61 -6.82 0.18
N ARG A 109 4.54 -7.69 -0.25
CA ARG A 109 4.38 -9.15 -0.15
C ARG A 109 4.35 -9.64 1.30
N GLU A 110 5.19 -9.08 2.17
CA GLU A 110 5.17 -9.39 3.60
C GLU A 110 3.89 -8.93 4.27
N ILE A 111 3.36 -7.77 3.87
CA ILE A 111 2.05 -7.28 4.30
C ILE A 111 0.96 -8.27 3.90
N ASP A 112 0.98 -8.76 2.66
CA ASP A 112 0.01 -9.76 2.18
C ASP A 112 0.09 -11.08 2.95
N ARG A 113 1.31 -11.53 3.30
CA ARG A 113 1.51 -12.75 4.10
C ARG A 113 0.87 -12.68 5.48
N ILE A 114 1.03 -11.53 6.17
CA ILE A 114 0.51 -11.35 7.53
C ILE A 114 -0.96 -10.90 7.56
N ALA A 115 -1.50 -10.45 6.44
CA ALA A 115 -2.89 -10.02 6.28
C ALA A 115 -3.84 -11.21 6.27
N THR A 116 -4.94 -11.14 7.03
CA THR A 116 -6.04 -12.11 6.94
C THR A 116 -6.73 -12.07 5.57
N ASP A 117 -7.56 -13.05 5.28
CA ASP A 117 -8.26 -13.16 4.00
C ASP A 117 -9.29 -12.03 3.76
N ASP A 118 -9.71 -11.35 4.81
CA ASP A 118 -10.63 -10.20 4.81
C ASP A 118 -9.97 -8.88 5.23
N ALA A 119 -8.62 -8.84 5.22
CA ALA A 119 -7.87 -7.70 5.71
C ALA A 119 -8.07 -6.43 4.88
N SER A 120 -8.06 -5.29 5.60
CA SER A 120 -7.99 -3.95 5.02
C SER A 120 -6.60 -3.34 5.20
N VAL A 121 -5.99 -2.89 4.10
CA VAL A 121 -4.67 -2.26 4.10
C VAL A 121 -4.79 -0.79 3.73
N SER A 122 -4.39 0.10 4.63
CA SER A 122 -4.36 1.55 4.40
C SER A 122 -2.94 2.02 4.12
N LEU A 123 -2.79 2.86 3.10
CA LEU A 123 -1.51 3.38 2.61
C LEU A 123 -1.51 4.90 2.51
N VAL A 124 -0.46 5.51 3.03
CA VAL A 124 -0.17 6.94 2.84
C VAL A 124 1.27 7.10 2.38
N GLY A 125 1.48 7.89 1.33
CA GLY A 125 2.82 8.17 0.81
C GLY A 125 2.86 9.33 -0.18
N PHE A 126 4.06 9.58 -0.74
CA PHE A 126 4.31 10.63 -1.72
C PHE A 126 4.02 10.17 -3.14
N ASN A 127 3.23 10.96 -3.87
CA ASN A 127 2.81 10.67 -5.22
C ASN A 127 3.85 11.12 -6.25
N LYS A 128 4.34 10.18 -7.06
CA LYS A 128 5.30 10.44 -8.13
C LYS A 128 4.72 11.34 -9.23
N PHE A 129 3.44 11.12 -9.58
CA PHE A 129 2.75 11.90 -10.61
C PHE A 129 2.00 13.10 -10.01
N SER A 130 2.72 13.94 -9.28
CA SER A 130 2.24 15.18 -8.68
C SER A 130 3.22 16.31 -8.98
N LEU A 131 2.85 17.55 -8.62
CA LEU A 131 3.82 18.66 -8.66
C LEU A 131 5.06 18.39 -7.82
N TRP A 132 4.92 17.62 -6.73
CA TRP A 132 6.05 17.18 -5.91
C TRP A 132 7.01 16.30 -6.70
N GLY A 133 6.49 15.31 -7.42
CA GLY A 133 7.30 14.45 -8.27
C GLY A 133 7.94 15.18 -9.44
N LEU A 134 7.24 16.18 -10.00
CA LEU A 134 7.75 17.00 -11.09
C LEU A 134 8.92 17.88 -10.65
N VAL A 135 8.85 18.52 -9.49
CA VAL A 135 9.93 19.39 -8.99
C VAL A 135 11.06 18.61 -8.30
N LYS A 136 10.82 17.37 -7.91
CA LYS A 136 11.80 16.54 -7.20
C LYS A 136 13.19 16.49 -7.84
N PRO A 137 13.35 16.35 -9.17
CA PRO A 137 14.67 16.36 -9.82
C PRO A 137 15.46 17.67 -9.64
N LEU A 138 14.74 18.78 -9.39
CA LEU A 138 15.33 20.12 -9.22
C LEU A 138 15.66 20.43 -7.75
N MET A 139 15.25 19.56 -6.83
CA MET A 139 15.42 19.74 -5.39
C MET A 139 16.69 19.07 -4.88
N ASN A 140 17.20 19.57 -3.75
CA ASN A 140 18.33 18.93 -3.08
C ASN A 140 17.95 17.55 -2.55
N LYS A 141 18.59 16.52 -3.08
CA LYS A 141 18.34 15.11 -2.72
C LYS A 141 18.85 14.72 -1.33
N GLU A 142 19.53 15.60 -0.63
CA GLU A 142 19.97 15.36 0.76
C GLU A 142 18.93 15.79 1.80
N VAL A 143 17.87 16.49 1.36
CA VAL A 143 16.85 17.05 2.23
C VAL A 143 15.53 16.28 2.07
N SER A 144 14.92 15.93 3.22
CA SER A 144 13.56 15.35 3.23
C SER A 144 12.54 16.36 2.68
N PRO A 145 11.56 15.92 1.88
CA PRO A 145 11.27 14.54 1.51
C PRO A 145 11.91 14.09 0.18
N TRP A 146 12.80 14.90 -0.42
CA TRP A 146 13.26 14.74 -1.80
C TRP A 146 14.13 13.50 -2.05
N PHE A 147 14.78 12.96 -1.02
CA PHE A 147 15.53 11.70 -1.12
C PHE A 147 14.66 10.45 -1.05
N LEU A 148 13.38 10.57 -0.64
CA LEU A 148 12.46 9.44 -0.52
C LEU A 148 12.04 8.90 -1.90
N ASN A 149 11.59 7.67 -1.93
CA ASN A 149 11.03 7.07 -3.14
C ASN A 149 9.56 7.48 -3.28
N PHE A 150 9.25 8.24 -4.32
CA PHE A 150 7.87 8.58 -4.64
C PHE A 150 7.27 7.50 -5.53
N HIS A 151 6.10 7.01 -5.18
CA HIS A 151 5.42 5.95 -5.91
C HIS A 151 4.25 6.49 -6.72
N SER A 152 3.98 5.89 -7.88
CA SER A 152 2.76 6.20 -8.62
C SER A 152 1.57 5.44 -8.02
N LEU A 153 0.40 6.07 -8.00
CA LEU A 153 -0.83 5.40 -7.57
C LEU A 153 -1.12 4.17 -8.44
N TYR A 154 -0.76 4.23 -9.73
CA TYR A 154 -0.93 3.12 -10.65
C TYR A 154 -0.11 1.90 -10.20
N ASN A 155 1.20 2.07 -9.96
CA ASN A 155 2.07 0.96 -9.56
C ASN A 155 1.60 0.33 -8.25
N ILE A 156 1.24 1.16 -7.25
CA ILE A 156 0.75 0.65 -5.97
C ILE A 156 -0.53 -0.17 -6.16
N ARG A 157 -1.47 0.34 -6.95
CA ARG A 157 -2.71 -0.39 -7.24
C ARG A 157 -2.45 -1.72 -7.95
N GLU A 158 -1.53 -1.75 -8.91
CA GLU A 158 -1.16 -2.98 -9.60
C GLU A 158 -0.52 -4.00 -8.65
N TRP A 159 0.35 -3.56 -7.73
CA TRP A 159 0.95 -4.45 -6.73
C TRP A 159 -0.13 -5.13 -5.86
N PHE A 160 -1.08 -4.34 -5.34
CA PHE A 160 -2.16 -4.86 -4.51
C PHE A 160 -3.16 -5.69 -5.31
N LYS A 161 -3.47 -5.29 -6.55
CA LYS A 161 -4.37 -6.04 -7.43
C LYS A 161 -3.86 -7.44 -7.76
N VAL A 162 -2.56 -7.57 -8.03
CA VAL A 162 -1.92 -8.89 -8.29
C VAL A 162 -2.04 -9.81 -7.07
N LEU A 163 -2.06 -9.26 -5.86
CA LEU A 163 -2.24 -9.99 -4.60
C LEU A 163 -3.72 -10.20 -4.20
N GLY A 164 -4.67 -9.83 -5.07
CA GLY A 164 -6.09 -10.06 -4.84
C GLY A 164 -6.82 -8.97 -4.06
N TYR A 165 -6.25 -7.76 -3.95
CA TYR A 165 -6.90 -6.63 -3.29
C TYR A 165 -7.64 -5.71 -4.26
N ASP A 166 -8.77 -5.16 -3.80
CA ASP A 166 -9.47 -4.08 -4.47
C ASP A 166 -9.32 -2.75 -3.72
N SER A 167 -9.32 -1.64 -4.45
CA SER A 167 -9.25 -0.31 -3.86
C SER A 167 -10.64 0.16 -3.43
N SER A 168 -10.87 0.28 -2.12
CA SER A 168 -12.13 0.76 -1.52
C SER A 168 -12.15 2.25 -1.26
N TYR A 169 -10.99 2.87 -1.05
CA TYR A 169 -10.86 4.31 -0.85
C TYR A 169 -9.65 4.87 -1.55
N ARG A 170 -9.81 6.07 -2.12
CA ARG A 170 -8.73 6.84 -2.73
C ARG A 170 -8.98 8.32 -2.56
N ASP A 171 -7.99 9.04 -2.04
CA ASP A 171 -7.95 10.51 -1.99
C ASP A 171 -6.52 11.00 -2.16
N THR A 172 -6.35 12.27 -2.51
CA THR A 172 -5.05 12.93 -2.58
C THR A 172 -5.10 14.31 -1.97
N SER A 173 -4.00 14.75 -1.38
CA SER A 173 -3.88 16.09 -0.79
C SER A 173 -2.49 16.69 -0.98
N ALA A 174 -2.21 17.83 -0.34
CA ALA A 174 -0.91 18.50 -0.37
C ALA A 174 -0.44 18.84 -1.81
N PHE A 175 -1.28 19.51 -2.59
CA PHE A 175 -0.99 19.83 -3.99
C PHE A 175 0.24 20.71 -4.20
N ILE A 176 0.52 21.63 -3.27
CA ILE A 176 1.63 22.58 -3.38
C ILE A 176 2.88 21.99 -2.71
N PRO A 177 3.98 21.77 -3.46
CA PRO A 177 5.24 21.35 -2.88
C PRO A 177 5.94 22.49 -2.13
N ILE A 178 6.82 22.11 -1.20
CA ILE A 178 7.73 23.08 -0.56
C ILE A 178 8.87 23.33 -1.53
N VAL A 179 8.93 24.55 -2.03
CA VAL A 179 9.96 24.99 -2.99
C VAL A 179 10.57 26.30 -2.55
N PRO A 180 11.76 26.66 -3.06
CA PRO A 180 12.35 27.97 -2.86
C PRO A 180 11.40 29.11 -3.28
N LYS A 181 11.48 30.27 -2.60
CA LYS A 181 10.60 31.43 -2.87
C LYS A 181 10.60 31.85 -4.34
N SER A 182 11.72 31.70 -5.05
CA SER A 182 11.84 31.99 -6.48
C SER A 182 10.89 31.17 -7.35
N MET A 183 10.60 29.92 -7.00
CA MET A 183 9.73 29.01 -7.72
C MET A 183 8.27 29.04 -7.23
N SER A 184 8.03 29.50 -6.01
CA SER A 184 6.72 29.40 -5.34
C SER A 184 5.59 30.10 -6.11
N ARG A 185 5.88 31.24 -6.75
CA ARG A 185 4.90 32.02 -7.54
C ARG A 185 4.37 31.25 -8.76
N TYR A 186 5.23 30.53 -9.47
CA TYR A 186 4.84 29.74 -10.64
C TYR A 186 4.09 28.47 -10.23
N ILE A 187 4.59 27.79 -9.21
CA ILE A 187 4.01 26.54 -8.72
C ILE A 187 2.62 26.75 -8.11
N SER A 188 2.38 27.87 -7.40
CA SER A 188 1.05 28.17 -6.84
C SER A 188 -0.02 28.33 -7.91
N LYS A 189 0.30 28.95 -9.06
CA LYS A 189 -0.64 29.08 -10.19
C LYS A 189 -0.97 27.73 -10.80
N ILE A 190 0.03 26.86 -10.99
CA ILE A 190 -0.16 25.51 -11.55
C ILE A 190 -0.95 24.62 -10.58
N SER A 191 -0.71 24.75 -9.27
CA SER A 191 -1.38 23.94 -8.26
C SER A 191 -2.87 24.19 -8.16
N ILE A 192 -3.34 25.42 -8.43
CA ILE A 192 -4.78 25.75 -8.47
C ILE A 192 -5.44 24.99 -9.62
N LEU A 193 -4.85 25.01 -10.81
CA LEU A 193 -5.33 24.26 -11.97
C LEU A 193 -5.35 22.75 -11.68
N GLN A 194 -4.29 22.24 -11.07
CA GLN A 194 -4.19 20.82 -10.71
C GLN A 194 -5.29 20.41 -9.72
N LYS A 195 -5.59 21.23 -8.73
CA LYS A 195 -6.65 20.95 -7.75
C LYS A 195 -8.05 20.90 -8.40
N ILE A 196 -8.29 21.71 -9.42
CA ILE A 196 -9.58 21.78 -10.13
C ILE A 196 -9.73 20.61 -11.11
N PHE A 197 -8.69 20.32 -11.89
CA PHE A 197 -8.79 19.38 -13.02
C PHE A 197 -8.35 17.94 -12.70
N ALA A 198 -7.64 17.72 -11.60
CA ALA A 198 -7.00 16.44 -11.39
C ALA A 198 -6.86 16.07 -9.91
N SER A 199 -7.95 15.65 -9.29
CA SER A 199 -7.99 15.19 -7.89
C SER A 199 -6.98 14.08 -7.56
N ASN A 200 -6.43 13.39 -8.57
CA ASN A 200 -5.46 12.30 -8.41
C ASN A 200 -4.00 12.76 -8.35
N PHE A 201 -3.71 14.05 -8.50
CA PHE A 201 -2.36 14.60 -8.62
C PHE A 201 -1.89 15.34 -7.36
N GLY A 202 -2.53 15.13 -6.21
CA GLY A 202 -2.02 15.63 -4.94
C GLY A 202 -0.64 15.02 -4.61
N GLY A 203 0.17 15.74 -3.83
CA GLY A 203 1.51 15.32 -3.42
C GLY A 203 1.52 14.14 -2.46
N LEU A 204 0.47 14.02 -1.65
CA LEU A 204 0.21 12.88 -0.77
C LEU A 204 -0.96 12.08 -1.33
N TYR A 205 -0.83 10.76 -1.35
CA TYR A 205 -1.94 9.85 -1.62
C TYR A 205 -2.40 9.16 -0.34
N PHE A 206 -3.68 8.81 -0.33
CA PHE A 206 -4.38 8.07 0.73
C PHE A 206 -5.20 6.98 0.06
N LEU A 207 -4.82 5.72 0.29
CA LEU A 207 -5.43 4.57 -0.33
C LEU A 207 -5.89 3.59 0.75
N VAL A 208 -7.02 2.92 0.53
CA VAL A 208 -7.40 1.72 1.27
C VAL A 208 -7.68 0.62 0.27
N PHE A 209 -7.17 -0.55 0.59
CA PHE A 209 -7.36 -1.78 -0.18
C PHE A 209 -7.98 -2.84 0.73
N ASP A 210 -8.97 -3.54 0.22
CA ASP A 210 -9.59 -4.66 0.91
C ASP A 210 -9.25 -5.95 0.15
N LYS A 211 -8.78 -6.95 0.89
CA LYS A 211 -8.47 -8.27 0.34
C LYS A 211 -9.77 -8.95 -0.01
N LYS A 212 -9.88 -9.46 -1.24
CA LYS A 212 -11.06 -10.21 -1.68
C LYS A 212 -10.90 -11.66 -1.27
N MET A 213 -11.82 -12.16 -0.45
CA MET A 213 -12.05 -13.59 -0.41
C MET A 213 -12.54 -14.04 -1.79
N ILE A 214 -11.73 -14.81 -2.50
CA ILE A 214 -12.22 -15.54 -3.66
C ILE A 214 -12.92 -16.77 -3.08
N PRO A 215 -14.27 -16.81 -3.07
CA PRO A 215 -14.94 -18.03 -2.63
C PRO A 215 -14.56 -19.13 -3.61
N LEU A 216 -13.78 -20.09 -3.14
CA LEU A 216 -13.55 -21.33 -3.87
C LEU A 216 -14.89 -22.08 -3.90
N THR A 217 -15.76 -21.71 -4.82
CA THR A 217 -16.93 -22.51 -5.13
C THR A 217 -16.40 -23.75 -5.86
N PRO A 218 -16.41 -24.94 -5.24
CA PRO A 218 -15.99 -26.15 -5.95
C PRO A 218 -16.95 -26.31 -7.12
N ILE A 219 -16.44 -26.18 -8.33
CA ILE A 219 -17.18 -26.51 -9.53
C ILE A 219 -17.41 -28.02 -9.44
N LYS A 220 -18.62 -28.41 -9.01
CA LYS A 220 -19.04 -29.79 -9.14
C LYS A 220 -19.07 -30.11 -10.64
N LEU A 221 -18.02 -30.75 -11.10
CA LEU A 221 -18.00 -31.34 -12.43
C LEU A 221 -19.16 -32.36 -12.47
N LYS A 222 -20.26 -31.99 -13.10
CA LYS A 222 -21.27 -32.97 -13.50
C LYS A 222 -20.65 -33.82 -14.59
N PHE A 223 -20.10 -34.96 -14.21
CA PHE A 223 -19.80 -36.00 -15.17
C PHE A 223 -21.15 -36.48 -15.75
N THR A 224 -21.51 -35.97 -16.90
CA THR A 224 -22.56 -36.57 -17.72
C THR A 224 -21.93 -37.84 -18.26
N GLU A 225 -22.25 -38.99 -17.66
CA GLU A 225 -21.95 -40.28 -18.25
C GLU A 225 -22.64 -40.32 -19.62
N LYS A 226 -21.88 -40.05 -20.67
CA LYS A 226 -22.30 -40.45 -22.03
C LYS A 226 -22.22 -41.97 -22.07
N TYR A 227 -23.35 -42.60 -21.87
CA TYR A 227 -23.47 -44.01 -22.20
C TYR A 227 -23.14 -44.17 -23.69
N MET A 228 -21.93 -44.63 -23.99
CA MET A 228 -21.63 -45.17 -25.33
C MET A 228 -22.36 -46.51 -25.45
N ILE A 229 -23.54 -46.48 -26.03
CA ILE A 229 -24.18 -47.69 -26.50
C ILE A 229 -23.39 -48.15 -27.72
N SER A 230 -22.44 -49.05 -27.51
CA SER A 230 -21.78 -49.75 -28.60
C SER A 230 -22.82 -50.73 -29.21
N SER A 231 -23.41 -50.32 -30.31
CA SER A 231 -24.17 -51.22 -31.12
C SER A 231 -23.20 -52.23 -31.83
N PHE A 232 -22.96 -53.34 -31.19
CA PHE A 232 -22.32 -54.44 -31.91
C PHE A 232 -23.29 -55.00 -33.00
N PRO A 233 -22.89 -55.06 -34.26
CA PRO A 233 -23.71 -55.74 -35.28
C PRO A 233 -23.77 -57.23 -34.95
N LYS A 234 -25.00 -57.77 -34.80
CA LYS A 234 -25.22 -59.24 -34.72
C LYS A 234 -24.79 -59.87 -36.03
N SER A 235 -23.68 -60.59 -36.00
CA SER A 235 -23.33 -61.46 -37.16
C SER A 235 -24.35 -62.57 -37.28
N SER A 236 -25.08 -62.62 -38.40
CA SER A 236 -25.92 -63.70 -38.78
C SER A 236 -25.06 -64.90 -39.18
N LEU A 237 -24.99 -65.91 -38.33
CA LEU A 237 -24.46 -67.23 -38.69
C LEU A 237 -25.47 -67.93 -39.58
N ASN A 238 -25.24 -67.87 -40.88
CA ASN A 238 -25.91 -68.78 -41.82
C ASN A 238 -25.39 -70.20 -41.59
N ARG A 239 -26.26 -71.09 -41.10
CA ARG A 239 -26.07 -72.54 -41.20
C ARG A 239 -26.36 -72.98 -42.64
N VAL A 240 -25.35 -73.46 -43.30
CA VAL A 240 -25.52 -74.27 -44.54
C VAL A 240 -25.55 -75.75 -44.14
N LYS A 241 -26.54 -76.44 -44.70
CA LYS A 241 -26.69 -77.89 -44.60
C LYS A 241 -25.52 -78.63 -45.22
#